data_21f51a62d4545ccac44fe85f9800c2c7
#
_entry.id   21f51a62d4545ccac44fe85f9800c2c7
#
_cell.length_a   1.000
_cell.length_b   1.000
_cell.length_c   1.000
_cell.angle_alpha   90.00
_cell.angle_beta   90.00
_cell.angle_gamma   90.00
#
_symmetry.space_group_name_H-M   'P 1'
#
loop_
_entity.id
_entity.type
_entity.pdbx_description
1 polymer ?
#
loop_
_entity_poly.entity_id
_entity_poly.type
_entity_poly.pdbx_seq_one_letter_code
_entity_poly.pdbx_strand_id
1 'polypeptide(L)'
;MASKISLHTIQLLIVFLLSVSCSKQEKNEDGVVKVNKNGIPVMMPLQEELPKLSTAFINDKKYGVSRFFEKTWSEKNDNVAFLVAKNGQIIYENYMGFANKRTGEMITKEMPLHIASVSKVLTSTAVLMLVDTKKISLNQKVNTIIENFPYPDVTIQTLLNHRSGMRNYAYFTFENGNWDKKETLTNEDIVKVMVEKEISLERPTDTGFGYCNTNYAMLALIIEKVTGLKYPEAMKEMIFAPLGMTDTFVFDIAKDRDIIAPSYKGNNVEIGIDYLDGIYGDKNIYSTPRDLLKFDKARYAPFFLNPELIKKMYQGYSYEAKGIRNYGLGIRMTEFEKGEPFYYHNGWWHGNTSCFINLRKEKVTIIVLSNKFTKKTYQAKKLAALFGDYPFKLDDGGEE
;
A
#
# COMPACT_ATOMS: atom_id res chain seq x y z
N MET A 1 39.03 59.26 68.68
CA MET A 1 40.03 58.84 67.74
C MET A 1 39.36 57.80 66.85
N ALA A 2 39.03 58.13 65.63
CA ALA A 2 38.19 57.34 64.73
C ALA A 2 38.99 56.40 63.91
N SER A 3 38.72 55.13 63.87
CA SER A 3 39.24 54.17 62.89
C SER A 3 38.20 53.89 61.82
N LYS A 4 38.62 54.12 60.62
CA LYS A 4 37.85 53.89 59.37
C LYS A 4 37.75 52.39 59.09
N ILE A 5 36.55 51.92 58.92
CA ILE A 5 36.28 50.56 58.40
C ILE A 5 36.17 50.68 56.86
N SER A 6 37.02 49.95 56.16
CA SER A 6 37.02 49.85 54.72
C SER A 6 36.03 48.81 54.28
N LEU A 7 35.11 49.18 53.38
CA LEU A 7 34.13 48.31 52.78
C LEU A 7 34.79 47.56 51.57
N HIS A 8 35.00 46.29 51.72
CA HIS A 8 35.43 45.43 50.58
C HIS A 8 34.18 44.92 49.89
N THR A 9 34.00 45.34 48.65
CA THR A 9 33.00 44.89 47.72
C THR A 9 33.34 43.47 47.27
N ILE A 10 32.52 42.51 47.66
CA ILE A 10 32.58 41.12 47.15
C ILE A 10 31.83 41.12 45.81
N GLN A 11 32.54 41.04 44.72
CA GLN A 11 31.98 40.72 43.42
C GLN A 11 31.73 39.20 43.34
N LEU A 12 30.41 38.84 43.40
CA LEU A 12 29.99 37.46 43.16
C LEU A 12 30.04 37.19 41.62
N LEU A 13 31.03 36.43 41.19
CA LEU A 13 31.14 35.95 39.81
C LEU A 13 30.16 34.76 39.69
N ILE A 14 28.99 34.99 39.10
CA ILE A 14 28.08 33.89 38.72
C ILE A 14 28.61 33.28 37.43
N VAL A 15 29.32 32.18 37.54
CA VAL A 15 29.71 31.33 36.42
C VAL A 15 28.45 30.55 35.98
N PHE A 16 27.81 30.95 34.92
CA PHE A 16 26.79 30.18 34.24
C PHE A 16 27.44 29.00 33.53
N LEU A 17 27.51 27.84 34.19
CA LEU A 17 27.82 26.57 33.57
C LEU A 17 26.65 26.20 32.67
N LEU A 18 26.74 26.52 31.38
CA LEU A 18 25.94 25.89 30.33
C LEU A 18 26.33 24.41 30.28
N SER A 19 25.62 23.62 31.04
CA SER A 19 25.61 22.17 30.82
C SER A 19 24.92 21.91 29.48
N VAL A 20 25.72 21.78 28.41
CA VAL A 20 25.25 21.15 27.19
C VAL A 20 24.99 19.68 27.54
N SER A 21 23.76 19.42 27.94
CA SER A 21 23.23 18.08 28.04
C SER A 21 23.18 17.54 26.60
N CYS A 22 24.24 16.84 26.19
CA CYS A 22 24.13 15.85 25.11
C CYS A 22 23.12 14.80 25.59
N SER A 23 21.84 15.01 25.34
CA SER A 23 20.86 13.94 25.42
C SER A 23 21.30 12.89 24.42
N LYS A 24 21.98 11.82 24.92
CA LYS A 24 21.96 10.55 24.22
C LYS A 24 20.50 10.31 23.88
N GLN A 25 20.17 10.35 22.59
CA GLN A 25 18.92 9.82 22.09
C GLN A 25 18.89 8.35 22.56
N GLU A 26 18.23 8.11 23.68
CA GLU A 26 17.81 6.77 24.05
C GLU A 26 17.05 6.27 22.82
N LYS A 27 17.48 5.12 22.31
CA LYS A 27 16.77 4.40 21.26
C LYS A 27 15.39 4.11 21.84
N ASN A 28 14.41 4.95 21.51
CA ASN A 28 13.05 4.70 21.88
C ASN A 28 12.64 3.40 21.20
N GLU A 29 12.48 2.35 21.99
CA GLU A 29 11.77 1.13 21.59
C GLU A 29 10.28 1.41 21.38
N ASP A 30 9.84 2.64 21.63
CA ASP A 30 8.47 3.09 21.42
C ASP A 30 8.22 3.37 19.94
N GLY A 31 7.03 3.00 19.47
CA GLY A 31 6.59 3.25 18.11
C GLY A 31 6.62 4.75 17.76
N VAL A 32 6.83 5.05 16.48
CA VAL A 32 6.92 6.44 15.99
C VAL A 32 5.62 6.95 15.39
N VAL A 33 4.68 6.05 15.07
CA VAL A 33 3.38 6.40 14.49
C VAL A 33 2.55 7.23 15.48
N LYS A 34 1.97 8.31 14.99
CA LYS A 34 1.07 9.15 15.78
C LYS A 34 -0.28 8.47 15.96
N VAL A 35 -0.96 8.80 17.06
CA VAL A 35 -2.32 8.35 17.32
C VAL A 35 -3.26 9.55 17.43
N ASN A 36 -4.52 9.39 17.01
CA ASN A 36 -5.54 10.40 17.19
C ASN A 36 -6.10 10.38 18.65
N LYS A 37 -7.05 11.27 18.96
CA LYS A 37 -7.67 11.36 20.30
C LYS A 37 -8.37 10.07 20.76
N ASN A 38 -8.73 9.19 19.83
CA ASN A 38 -9.36 7.90 20.12
C ASN A 38 -8.32 6.77 20.23
N GLY A 39 -7.03 7.10 20.20
CA GLY A 39 -5.93 6.13 20.24
C GLY A 39 -5.76 5.33 18.94
N ILE A 40 -6.36 5.75 17.83
CA ILE A 40 -6.21 5.11 16.53
C ILE A 40 -4.95 5.63 15.84
N PRO A 41 -4.05 4.76 15.34
CA PRO A 41 -2.88 5.19 14.61
C PRO A 41 -3.26 5.96 13.34
N VAL A 42 -2.55 7.06 13.08
CA VAL A 42 -2.80 7.92 11.90
C VAL A 42 -1.52 8.16 11.11
N MET A 43 -1.60 8.03 9.80
CA MET A 43 -0.49 8.27 8.90
C MET A 43 -0.30 9.78 8.70
N MET A 44 0.87 10.30 9.07
CA MET A 44 1.16 11.72 8.93
C MET A 44 1.70 12.04 7.54
N PRO A 45 1.27 13.14 6.91
CA PRO A 45 1.87 13.60 5.67
C PRO A 45 3.33 14.00 5.90
N LEU A 46 4.15 13.86 4.87
CA LEU A 46 5.52 14.40 4.89
C LEU A 46 5.46 15.92 4.97
N GLN A 47 5.92 16.50 6.08
CA GLN A 47 5.90 17.93 6.32
C GLN A 47 7.07 18.65 5.65
N GLU A 48 8.24 18.01 5.63
CA GLU A 48 9.42 18.56 4.96
C GLU A 48 9.33 18.35 3.45
N GLU A 49 9.58 19.41 2.69
CA GLU A 49 9.67 19.29 1.23
C GLU A 49 10.91 18.48 0.86
N LEU A 50 10.71 17.44 0.05
CA LEU A 50 11.83 16.75 -0.58
C LEU A 50 12.55 17.70 -1.55
N PRO A 51 13.84 17.49 -1.85
CA PRO A 51 14.60 18.37 -2.72
C PRO A 51 13.90 18.67 -4.04
N LYS A 52 13.78 19.95 -4.38
CA LYS A 52 13.17 20.39 -5.64
C LYS A 52 14.00 19.90 -6.83
N LEU A 53 13.31 19.44 -7.86
CA LEU A 53 13.92 19.01 -9.11
C LEU A 53 14.24 20.22 -9.97
N SER A 54 15.36 20.19 -10.69
CA SER A 54 15.67 21.23 -11.68
C SER A 54 14.73 21.11 -12.90
N THR A 55 14.44 22.23 -13.54
CA THR A 55 13.63 22.25 -14.77
C THR A 55 14.23 21.39 -15.87
N ALA A 56 15.56 21.38 -16.00
CA ALA A 56 16.26 20.55 -16.99
C ALA A 56 16.02 19.04 -16.73
N PHE A 57 16.13 18.61 -15.45
CA PHE A 57 15.83 17.23 -15.08
C PHE A 57 14.38 16.85 -15.38
N ILE A 58 13.43 17.71 -14.99
CA ILE A 58 12.00 17.47 -15.25
C ILE A 58 11.75 17.31 -16.76
N ASN A 59 12.29 18.22 -17.58
CA ASN A 59 12.09 18.18 -19.03
C ASN A 59 12.69 16.90 -19.67
N ASP A 60 13.92 16.51 -19.26
CA ASP A 60 14.56 15.29 -19.73
C ASP A 60 13.72 14.05 -19.41
N LYS A 61 13.31 13.89 -18.16
CA LYS A 61 12.53 12.71 -17.73
C LYS A 61 11.11 12.73 -18.31
N LYS A 62 10.48 13.90 -18.39
CA LYS A 62 9.18 14.06 -19.02
C LYS A 62 9.19 13.58 -20.47
N TYR A 63 10.23 13.92 -21.23
CA TYR A 63 10.38 13.46 -22.63
C TYR A 63 10.41 11.92 -22.71
N GLY A 64 11.25 11.25 -21.92
CA GLY A 64 11.34 9.80 -21.92
C GLY A 64 10.03 9.13 -21.48
N VAL A 65 9.38 9.68 -20.43
CA VAL A 65 8.12 9.14 -19.88
C VAL A 65 6.96 9.34 -20.87
N SER A 66 6.83 10.53 -21.50
CA SER A 66 5.75 10.80 -22.45
C SER A 66 5.87 9.90 -23.70
N ARG A 67 7.08 9.71 -24.22
CA ARG A 67 7.30 8.79 -25.34
C ARG A 67 6.92 7.34 -25.00
N PHE A 68 7.29 6.88 -23.81
CA PHE A 68 6.86 5.56 -23.35
C PHE A 68 5.33 5.48 -23.26
N PHE A 69 4.68 6.51 -22.70
CA PHE A 69 3.22 6.57 -22.60
C PHE A 69 2.58 6.50 -24.00
N GLU A 70 2.97 7.37 -24.93
CA GLU A 70 2.43 7.46 -26.30
C GLU A 70 2.60 6.14 -27.06
N LYS A 71 3.75 5.46 -26.90
CA LYS A 71 4.01 4.15 -27.53
C LYS A 71 3.12 3.06 -26.93
N THR A 72 2.91 3.08 -25.62
CA THR A 72 2.22 2.00 -24.90
C THR A 72 0.70 2.13 -25.00
N TRP A 73 0.16 3.35 -24.85
CA TRP A 73 -1.28 3.64 -24.91
C TRP A 73 -1.62 4.46 -26.15
N SER A 74 -1.46 3.86 -27.31
CA SER A 74 -1.67 4.49 -28.62
C SER A 74 -3.08 4.24 -29.21
N GLU A 75 -3.85 3.34 -28.60
CA GLU A 75 -5.15 2.93 -29.16
C GLU A 75 -6.28 3.84 -28.65
N LYS A 76 -7.21 4.21 -29.53
CA LYS A 76 -8.40 5.02 -29.19
C LYS A 76 -9.26 4.42 -28.06
N ASN A 77 -9.15 3.12 -27.84
CA ASN A 77 -9.93 2.39 -26.84
C ASN A 77 -9.14 2.07 -25.55
N ASP A 78 -7.96 2.63 -25.38
CA ASP A 78 -7.22 2.49 -24.15
C ASP A 78 -7.89 3.33 -23.05
N ASN A 79 -8.00 2.76 -21.85
CA ASN A 79 -8.49 3.43 -20.65
C ASN A 79 -7.35 3.43 -19.65
N VAL A 80 -6.84 4.61 -19.28
CA VAL A 80 -5.70 4.71 -18.37
C VAL A 80 -5.67 6.01 -17.58
N ALA A 81 -5.35 5.91 -16.29
CA ALA A 81 -4.89 6.99 -15.44
C ALA A 81 -3.42 6.71 -15.09
N PHE A 82 -2.53 7.60 -15.48
CA PHE A 82 -1.09 7.40 -15.44
C PHE A 82 -0.38 8.56 -14.76
N LEU A 83 0.59 8.26 -13.88
CA LEU A 83 1.37 9.28 -13.18
C LEU A 83 2.78 8.76 -12.88
N VAL A 84 3.77 9.62 -13.14
CA VAL A 84 5.17 9.45 -12.71
C VAL A 84 5.60 10.66 -11.93
N ALA A 85 6.14 10.44 -10.73
CA ALA A 85 6.65 11.49 -9.86
C ALA A 85 8.03 11.12 -9.31
N LYS A 86 8.84 12.15 -8.99
CA LYS A 86 10.08 12.01 -8.22
C LYS A 86 10.10 13.05 -7.11
N ASN A 87 10.55 12.66 -5.93
CA ASN A 87 10.52 13.52 -4.75
C ASN A 87 9.11 14.12 -4.48
N GLY A 88 8.04 13.37 -4.80
CA GLY A 88 6.68 13.86 -4.68
C GLY A 88 6.26 14.91 -5.70
N GLN A 89 7.15 15.33 -6.62
CA GLN A 89 6.86 16.27 -7.71
C GLN A 89 6.49 15.49 -8.97
N ILE A 90 5.32 15.77 -9.54
CA ILE A 90 4.83 15.11 -10.75
C ILE A 90 5.71 15.52 -11.93
N ILE A 91 6.30 14.54 -12.62
CA ILE A 91 7.07 14.71 -13.85
C ILE A 91 6.15 14.64 -15.05
N TYR A 92 5.25 13.66 -15.05
CA TYR A 92 4.28 13.45 -16.13
C TYR A 92 3.03 12.75 -15.58
N GLU A 93 1.87 13.19 -16.03
CA GLU A 93 0.60 12.50 -15.83
C GLU A 93 -0.27 12.60 -17.07
N ASN A 94 -1.10 11.60 -17.30
CA ASN A 94 -2.04 11.57 -18.39
C ASN A 94 -3.26 10.71 -18.01
N TYR A 95 -4.44 11.13 -18.51
CA TYR A 95 -5.72 10.53 -18.24
C TYR A 95 -6.48 10.41 -19.56
N MET A 96 -6.81 9.20 -19.98
CA MET A 96 -7.48 8.98 -21.25
C MET A 96 -8.44 7.80 -21.22
N GLY A 97 -9.39 7.82 -22.13
CA GLY A 97 -10.42 6.79 -22.29
C GLY A 97 -11.63 7.00 -21.37
N PHE A 98 -12.52 6.04 -21.37
CA PHE A 98 -13.80 6.13 -20.69
C PHE A 98 -13.75 5.53 -19.28
N ALA A 99 -14.14 6.33 -18.29
CA ALA A 99 -14.51 5.81 -16.98
C ALA A 99 -15.83 5.02 -17.10
N ASN A 100 -16.82 5.58 -17.79
CA ASN A 100 -18.10 4.92 -18.06
C ASN A 100 -18.47 5.09 -19.54
N LYS A 101 -18.45 4.00 -20.30
CA LYS A 101 -18.77 4.00 -21.74
C LYS A 101 -20.25 4.26 -22.04
N ARG A 102 -21.16 3.90 -21.12
CA ARG A 102 -22.59 4.13 -21.33
C ARG A 102 -22.94 5.60 -21.26
N THR A 103 -22.35 6.32 -20.33
CA THR A 103 -22.60 7.75 -20.11
C THR A 103 -21.68 8.64 -20.94
N GLY A 104 -20.59 8.09 -21.50
CA GLY A 104 -19.55 8.86 -22.18
C GLY A 104 -18.59 9.57 -21.22
N GLU A 105 -18.64 9.28 -19.93
CA GLU A 105 -17.77 9.86 -18.91
C GLU A 105 -16.33 9.44 -19.10
N MET A 106 -15.43 10.45 -19.12
CA MET A 106 -14.00 10.24 -19.36
C MET A 106 -13.25 10.03 -18.05
N ILE A 107 -12.12 9.31 -18.12
CA ILE A 107 -11.18 9.23 -16.99
C ILE A 107 -10.51 10.60 -16.80
N THR A 108 -10.59 11.12 -15.58
CA THR A 108 -9.94 12.37 -15.17
C THR A 108 -8.97 12.12 -14.01
N LYS A 109 -8.26 13.15 -13.60
CA LYS A 109 -7.33 13.08 -12.47
C LYS A 109 -8.03 12.90 -11.11
N GLU A 110 -9.32 13.24 -11.04
CA GLU A 110 -10.18 13.09 -9.86
C GLU A 110 -11.02 11.80 -9.90
N MET A 111 -11.05 11.08 -11.03
CA MET A 111 -11.84 9.87 -11.18
C MET A 111 -11.20 8.69 -10.44
N PRO A 112 -11.79 8.18 -9.34
CA PRO A 112 -11.28 7.00 -8.66
C PRO A 112 -11.51 5.74 -9.49
N LEU A 113 -10.46 4.97 -9.68
CA LEU A 113 -10.49 3.65 -10.31
C LEU A 113 -10.17 2.57 -9.28
N HIS A 114 -10.72 1.36 -9.50
CA HIS A 114 -10.46 0.22 -8.64
C HIS A 114 -8.98 -0.19 -8.72
N ILE A 115 -8.26 -0.14 -7.59
CA ILE A 115 -6.82 -0.43 -7.57
C ILE A 115 -6.48 -1.91 -7.37
N ALA A 116 -7.49 -2.78 -7.27
CA ALA A 116 -7.34 -4.22 -7.11
C ALA A 116 -6.32 -4.57 -6.00
N SER A 117 -5.39 -5.49 -6.26
CA SER A 117 -4.43 -5.93 -5.24
C SER A 117 -3.40 -4.87 -4.80
N VAL A 118 -3.35 -3.68 -5.40
CA VAL A 118 -2.59 -2.55 -4.84
C VAL A 118 -3.17 -2.15 -3.47
N SER A 119 -4.45 -2.42 -3.20
CA SER A 119 -5.09 -2.27 -1.88
C SER A 119 -4.30 -2.94 -0.76
N LYS A 120 -3.62 -4.07 -1.04
CA LYS A 120 -2.81 -4.78 -0.04
C LYS A 120 -1.68 -3.93 0.54
N VAL A 121 -1.13 -3.01 -0.24
CA VAL A 121 -0.07 -2.09 0.23
C VAL A 121 -0.62 -1.15 1.29
N LEU A 122 -1.86 -0.67 1.12
CA LEU A 122 -2.52 0.22 2.08
C LEU A 122 -2.97 -0.57 3.33
N THR A 123 -3.58 -1.75 3.14
CA THR A 123 -3.98 -2.65 4.23
C THR A 123 -2.79 -3.05 5.09
N SER A 124 -1.67 -3.45 4.47
CA SER A 124 -0.45 -3.80 5.21
C SER A 124 0.11 -2.61 5.98
N THR A 125 0.08 -1.41 5.40
CA THR A 125 0.49 -0.19 6.08
C THR A 125 -0.34 0.05 7.35
N ALA A 126 -1.67 -0.07 7.27
CA ALA A 126 -2.55 0.06 8.43
C ALA A 126 -2.22 -0.97 9.53
N VAL A 127 -2.01 -2.24 9.15
CA VAL A 127 -1.59 -3.29 10.09
C VAL A 127 -0.23 -2.99 10.72
N LEU A 128 0.75 -2.54 9.94
CA LEU A 128 2.08 -2.19 10.45
C LEU A 128 2.05 -0.97 11.38
N MET A 129 1.14 -0.02 11.17
CA MET A 129 0.89 1.09 12.09
C MET A 129 0.32 0.59 13.44
N LEU A 130 -0.55 -0.42 13.42
CA LEU A 130 -1.03 -1.08 14.64
C LEU A 130 0.10 -1.84 15.36
N VAL A 131 1.03 -2.44 14.61
CA VAL A 131 2.24 -3.08 15.18
C VAL A 131 3.17 -2.03 15.78
N ASP A 132 3.42 -0.93 15.09
CA ASP A 132 4.29 0.16 15.55
C ASP A 132 3.80 0.76 16.87
N THR A 133 2.48 0.91 17.00
CA THR A 133 1.82 1.42 18.23
C THR A 133 1.58 0.34 19.30
N LYS A 134 2.17 -0.84 19.15
CA LYS A 134 2.10 -1.98 20.10
C LYS A 134 0.67 -2.47 20.41
N LYS A 135 -0.31 -2.17 19.54
CA LYS A 135 -1.67 -2.70 19.67
C LYS A 135 -1.74 -4.18 19.31
N ILE A 136 -0.88 -4.63 18.41
CA ILE A 136 -0.67 -6.02 18.02
C ILE A 136 0.82 -6.25 17.78
N SER A 137 1.23 -7.51 17.61
CA SER A 137 2.60 -7.85 17.22
C SER A 137 2.66 -8.73 15.98
N LEU A 138 3.77 -8.71 15.23
CA LEU A 138 3.92 -9.53 14.02
C LEU A 138 3.77 -11.03 14.30
N ASN A 139 4.25 -11.50 15.46
CA ASN A 139 4.17 -12.91 15.85
C ASN A 139 2.86 -13.27 16.55
N GLN A 140 1.95 -12.32 16.73
CA GLN A 140 0.67 -12.58 17.36
C GLN A 140 -0.15 -13.55 16.50
N LYS A 141 -0.70 -14.58 17.16
CA LYS A 141 -1.57 -15.58 16.52
C LYS A 141 -2.91 -14.97 16.16
N VAL A 142 -3.39 -15.26 14.96
CA VAL A 142 -4.65 -14.68 14.42
C VAL A 142 -5.85 -15.10 15.26
N ASN A 143 -5.89 -16.32 15.77
CA ASN A 143 -6.97 -16.84 16.62
C ASN A 143 -7.08 -16.17 18.00
N THR A 144 -6.10 -15.35 18.40
CA THR A 144 -6.21 -14.48 19.59
C THR A 144 -6.97 -13.18 19.34
N ILE A 145 -7.29 -12.89 18.07
CA ILE A 145 -7.97 -11.66 17.64
C ILE A 145 -9.28 -11.98 16.92
N ILE A 146 -9.26 -12.97 16.01
CA ILE A 146 -10.44 -13.43 15.27
C ILE A 146 -10.95 -14.68 15.96
N GLU A 147 -12.13 -14.58 16.57
CA GLU A 147 -12.81 -15.68 17.22
C GLU A 147 -13.09 -16.81 16.23
N ASN A 148 -12.94 -18.06 16.68
CA ASN A 148 -13.14 -19.28 15.88
C ASN A 148 -12.22 -19.41 14.64
N PHE A 149 -11.16 -18.62 14.53
CA PHE A 149 -10.21 -18.79 13.44
C PHE A 149 -9.53 -20.17 13.55
N PRO A 150 -9.62 -21.04 12.50
CA PRO A 150 -9.34 -22.47 12.67
C PRO A 150 -7.86 -22.86 12.65
N TYR A 151 -6.93 -21.93 12.32
CA TYR A 151 -5.52 -22.28 12.12
C TYR A 151 -4.63 -21.65 13.20
N PRO A 152 -4.26 -22.44 14.25
CA PRO A 152 -3.59 -21.91 15.45
C PRO A 152 -2.16 -21.40 15.22
N ASP A 153 -1.52 -21.82 14.11
CA ASP A 153 -0.13 -21.42 13.81
C ASP A 153 -0.01 -20.17 12.97
N VAL A 154 -1.09 -19.72 12.36
CA VAL A 154 -1.10 -18.52 11.52
C VAL A 154 -0.91 -17.27 12.38
N THR A 155 0.07 -16.44 12.00
CA THR A 155 0.40 -15.15 12.64
C THR A 155 0.11 -13.98 11.73
N ILE A 156 0.10 -12.77 12.28
CA ILE A 156 -0.02 -11.54 11.50
C ILE A 156 1.09 -11.44 10.44
N GLN A 157 2.33 -11.82 10.78
CA GLN A 157 3.43 -11.83 9.82
C GLN A 157 3.20 -12.79 8.67
N THR A 158 2.72 -14.01 8.95
CA THR A 158 2.48 -15.01 7.89
C THR A 158 1.30 -14.65 7.00
N LEU A 159 0.35 -13.83 7.46
CA LEU A 159 -0.66 -13.21 6.60
C LEU A 159 -0.04 -12.13 5.70
N LEU A 160 0.74 -11.21 6.28
CA LEU A 160 1.35 -10.08 5.55
C LEU A 160 2.29 -10.52 4.43
N ASN A 161 3.06 -11.60 4.63
CA ASN A 161 4.06 -12.08 3.67
C ASN A 161 3.61 -13.29 2.84
N HIS A 162 2.30 -13.65 2.90
CA HIS A 162 1.72 -14.78 2.17
C HIS A 162 2.35 -16.15 2.47
N ARG A 163 2.69 -16.39 3.74
CA ARG A 163 3.23 -17.67 4.23
C ARG A 163 2.29 -18.42 5.17
N SER A 164 1.02 -18.02 5.24
CA SER A 164 0.01 -18.65 6.11
C SER A 164 -0.30 -20.10 5.76
N GLY A 165 -0.13 -20.47 4.50
CA GLY A 165 -0.55 -21.78 3.98
C GLY A 165 -2.05 -21.88 3.69
N MET A 166 -2.84 -20.81 3.93
CA MET A 166 -4.28 -20.82 3.69
C MET A 166 -4.65 -20.91 2.20
N ARG A 167 -5.80 -21.54 1.95
CA ARG A 167 -6.44 -21.56 0.63
C ARG A 167 -7.09 -20.21 0.32
N ASN A 168 -7.15 -19.86 -0.97
CA ASN A 168 -7.82 -18.65 -1.43
C ASN A 168 -9.35 -18.79 -1.34
N TYR A 169 -10.00 -17.86 -0.66
CA TYR A 169 -11.46 -17.84 -0.47
C TYR A 169 -12.23 -17.92 -1.80
N ALA A 170 -11.74 -17.30 -2.86
CA ALA A 170 -12.38 -17.32 -4.16
C ALA A 170 -12.49 -18.73 -4.75
N TYR A 171 -11.63 -19.66 -4.35
CA TYR A 171 -11.68 -21.05 -4.79
C TYR A 171 -12.56 -21.90 -3.90
N PHE A 172 -12.30 -21.94 -2.59
CA PHE A 172 -13.06 -22.80 -1.71
C PHE A 172 -14.53 -22.41 -1.55
N THR A 173 -14.89 -21.13 -1.70
CA THR A 173 -16.31 -20.72 -1.71
C THR A 173 -17.00 -21.10 -3.03
N PHE A 174 -16.26 -21.24 -4.12
CA PHE A 174 -16.78 -21.70 -5.41
C PHE A 174 -17.02 -23.22 -5.44
N GLU A 175 -16.26 -23.98 -4.67
CA GLU A 175 -16.27 -25.46 -4.67
C GLU A 175 -17.51 -26.00 -3.97
N ASN A 176 -18.07 -27.10 -4.49
CA ASN A 176 -19.07 -27.95 -3.84
C ASN A 176 -20.29 -27.25 -3.21
N GLY A 177 -20.64 -26.06 -3.70
CA GLY A 177 -21.75 -25.29 -3.12
C GLY A 177 -21.45 -24.77 -1.71
N ASN A 178 -20.17 -24.58 -1.35
CA ASN A 178 -19.77 -24.04 -0.06
C ASN A 178 -20.34 -22.65 0.22
N TRP A 179 -20.72 -21.91 -0.82
CA TRP A 179 -21.41 -20.62 -0.73
C TRP A 179 -22.49 -20.46 -1.79
N ASP A 180 -23.63 -19.87 -1.44
CA ASP A 180 -24.63 -19.48 -2.42
C ASP A 180 -24.20 -18.18 -3.11
N LYS A 181 -23.83 -18.25 -4.38
CA LYS A 181 -23.36 -17.11 -5.18
C LYS A 181 -24.40 -16.01 -5.43
N LYS A 182 -25.64 -16.20 -5.02
CA LYS A 182 -26.67 -15.17 -5.03
C LYS A 182 -26.51 -14.21 -3.84
N GLU A 183 -25.83 -14.66 -2.79
CA GLU A 183 -25.56 -13.89 -1.59
C GLU A 183 -24.15 -13.30 -1.63
N THR A 184 -24.03 -12.01 -1.33
CA THR A 184 -22.72 -11.34 -1.25
C THR A 184 -21.90 -11.92 -0.10
N LEU A 185 -20.69 -12.38 -0.40
CA LEU A 185 -19.75 -12.89 0.59
C LEU A 185 -19.10 -11.75 1.37
N THR A 186 -19.05 -11.86 2.69
CA THR A 186 -18.37 -10.92 3.58
C THR A 186 -17.05 -11.50 4.11
N ASN A 187 -16.21 -10.67 4.74
CA ASN A 187 -14.97 -11.14 5.34
C ASN A 187 -15.23 -12.10 6.51
N GLU A 188 -16.30 -11.86 7.29
CA GLU A 188 -16.76 -12.74 8.38
C GLU A 188 -17.24 -14.10 7.84
N ASP A 189 -17.95 -14.10 6.72
CA ASP A 189 -18.42 -15.35 6.08
C ASP A 189 -17.25 -16.24 5.63
N ILE A 190 -16.11 -15.65 5.24
CA ILE A 190 -14.91 -16.43 4.93
C ILE A 190 -14.50 -17.29 6.13
N VAL A 191 -14.46 -16.69 7.34
CA VAL A 191 -14.12 -17.42 8.58
C VAL A 191 -15.15 -18.51 8.85
N LYS A 192 -16.43 -18.18 8.74
CA LYS A 192 -17.53 -19.12 8.93
C LYS A 192 -17.42 -20.33 7.99
N VAL A 193 -17.20 -20.07 6.69
CA VAL A 193 -17.04 -21.17 5.70
C VAL A 193 -15.79 -22.01 6.01
N MET A 194 -14.66 -21.39 6.42
CA MET A 194 -13.45 -22.13 6.80
C MET A 194 -13.73 -23.11 7.95
N VAL A 195 -14.53 -22.72 8.94
CA VAL A 195 -14.89 -23.55 10.09
C VAL A 195 -15.93 -24.60 9.71
N GLU A 196 -17.07 -24.19 9.14
CA GLU A 196 -18.20 -25.09 8.87
C GLU A 196 -17.90 -26.15 7.79
N LYS A 197 -17.00 -25.83 6.87
CA LYS A 197 -16.60 -26.73 5.77
C LYS A 197 -15.23 -27.36 6.01
N GLU A 198 -14.65 -27.18 7.21
CA GLU A 198 -13.36 -27.76 7.60
C GLU A 198 -12.27 -27.56 6.54
N ILE A 199 -12.17 -26.32 6.00
CA ILE A 199 -11.23 -26.01 4.93
C ILE A 199 -9.80 -26.21 5.43
N SER A 200 -9.08 -27.19 4.87
CA SER A 200 -7.68 -27.47 5.24
C SER A 200 -6.72 -26.43 4.67
N LEU A 201 -5.55 -26.27 5.30
CA LEU A 201 -4.43 -25.52 4.72
C LEU A 201 -3.91 -26.23 3.46
N GLU A 202 -3.40 -25.49 2.48
CA GLU A 202 -2.68 -26.03 1.31
C GLU A 202 -1.30 -26.58 1.70
N ARG A 203 -0.70 -25.97 2.72
CA ARG A 203 0.60 -26.36 3.28
C ARG A 203 0.71 -25.92 4.74
N PRO A 204 1.61 -26.50 5.54
CA PRO A 204 1.85 -26.00 6.89
C PRO A 204 2.28 -24.53 6.89
N THR A 205 1.87 -23.80 7.92
CA THR A 205 2.19 -22.38 8.08
C THR A 205 3.70 -22.16 8.10
N ASP A 206 4.15 -21.11 7.41
CA ASP A 206 5.53 -20.64 7.28
C ASP A 206 6.51 -21.58 6.56
N THR A 207 6.01 -22.57 5.85
CA THR A 207 6.86 -23.51 5.07
C THR A 207 7.09 -23.10 3.62
N GLY A 208 6.39 -22.08 3.11
CA GLY A 208 6.59 -21.61 1.76
C GLY A 208 5.66 -20.45 1.39
N PHE A 209 6.03 -19.74 0.34
CA PHE A 209 5.23 -18.65 -0.23
C PHE A 209 4.04 -19.20 -1.01
N GLY A 210 2.85 -18.64 -0.77
CA GLY A 210 1.64 -18.90 -1.55
C GLY A 210 0.76 -17.67 -1.57
N TYR A 211 0.76 -16.91 -2.68
CA TYR A 211 -0.06 -15.70 -2.79
C TYR A 211 -1.54 -16.02 -2.59
N CYS A 212 -2.13 -15.48 -1.55
CA CYS A 212 -3.47 -15.82 -1.10
C CYS A 212 -4.26 -14.58 -0.68
N ASN A 213 -5.41 -14.36 -1.30
CA ASN A 213 -6.26 -13.21 -0.98
C ASN A 213 -6.90 -13.32 0.40
N THR A 214 -7.19 -14.54 0.88
CA THR A 214 -7.72 -14.80 2.23
C THR A 214 -6.88 -14.14 3.32
N ASN A 215 -5.54 -14.10 3.13
CA ASN A 215 -4.64 -13.44 4.09
C ASN A 215 -5.04 -11.99 4.36
N TYR A 216 -5.33 -11.25 3.31
CA TYR A 216 -5.62 -9.82 3.42
C TYR A 216 -7.07 -9.54 3.80
N ALA A 217 -7.99 -10.44 3.49
CA ALA A 217 -9.33 -10.41 4.05
C ALA A 217 -9.29 -10.60 5.59
N MET A 218 -8.43 -11.48 6.11
CA MET A 218 -8.22 -11.65 7.56
C MET A 218 -7.51 -10.43 8.17
N LEU A 219 -6.54 -9.83 7.50
CA LEU A 219 -5.89 -8.59 7.97
C LEU A 219 -6.89 -7.44 8.11
N ALA A 220 -7.88 -7.33 7.22
CA ALA A 220 -8.95 -6.36 7.35
C ALA A 220 -9.82 -6.60 8.59
N LEU A 221 -10.20 -7.85 8.88
CA LEU A 221 -10.90 -8.20 10.12
C LEU A 221 -10.06 -7.90 11.37
N ILE A 222 -8.75 -8.13 11.32
CA ILE A 222 -7.83 -7.77 12.42
C ILE A 222 -7.85 -6.26 12.64
N ILE A 223 -7.82 -5.43 11.59
CA ILE A 223 -7.93 -3.99 11.71
C ILE A 223 -9.25 -3.61 12.38
N GLU A 224 -10.37 -4.20 11.99
CA GLU A 224 -11.68 -3.94 12.61
C GLU A 224 -11.70 -4.30 14.10
N LYS A 225 -11.24 -5.50 14.45
CA LYS A 225 -11.24 -5.98 15.84
C LYS A 225 -10.36 -5.13 16.75
N VAL A 226 -9.22 -4.66 16.25
CA VAL A 226 -8.26 -3.89 17.05
C VAL A 226 -8.63 -2.41 17.15
N THR A 227 -9.24 -1.84 16.12
CA THR A 227 -9.65 -0.43 16.12
C THR A 227 -11.06 -0.19 16.65
N GLY A 228 -11.93 -1.21 16.62
CA GLY A 228 -13.35 -1.10 16.91
C GLY A 228 -14.16 -0.43 15.80
N LEU A 229 -13.53 -0.13 14.65
CA LEU A 229 -14.18 0.48 13.47
C LEU A 229 -14.36 -0.56 12.38
N LYS A 230 -15.36 -0.39 11.52
CA LYS A 230 -15.41 -1.14 10.27
C LYS A 230 -14.23 -0.77 9.37
N TYR A 231 -13.76 -1.71 8.54
CA TYR A 231 -12.56 -1.51 7.74
C TYR A 231 -12.59 -0.23 6.87
N PRO A 232 -13.72 0.14 6.19
CA PRO A 232 -13.78 1.40 5.46
C PRO A 232 -13.52 2.64 6.33
N GLU A 233 -14.12 2.69 7.52
CA GLU A 233 -13.94 3.78 8.47
C GLU A 233 -12.51 3.79 9.04
N ALA A 234 -11.98 2.62 9.39
CA ALA A 234 -10.61 2.50 9.88
C ALA A 234 -9.60 3.01 8.85
N MET A 235 -9.71 2.60 7.59
CA MET A 235 -8.83 3.04 6.51
C MET A 235 -8.95 4.54 6.27
N LYS A 236 -10.17 5.09 6.33
CA LYS A 236 -10.43 6.52 6.23
C LYS A 236 -9.75 7.29 7.36
N GLU A 237 -9.92 6.87 8.62
CA GLU A 237 -9.32 7.54 9.78
C GLU A 237 -7.80 7.39 9.83
N MET A 238 -7.29 6.20 9.53
CA MET A 238 -5.87 5.90 9.65
C MET A 238 -5.04 6.50 8.51
N ILE A 239 -5.54 6.50 7.28
CA ILE A 239 -4.75 6.80 6.08
C ILE A 239 -5.38 7.89 5.21
N PHE A 240 -6.64 7.71 4.76
CA PHE A 240 -7.15 8.56 3.69
C PHE A 240 -7.37 10.01 4.12
N ALA A 241 -8.09 10.23 5.21
CA ALA A 241 -8.39 11.58 5.70
C ALA A 241 -7.13 12.34 6.17
N PRO A 242 -6.21 11.74 6.97
CA PRO A 242 -4.98 12.42 7.37
C PRO A 242 -4.08 12.85 6.22
N LEU A 243 -4.09 12.10 5.11
CA LEU A 243 -3.30 12.41 3.92
C LEU A 243 -4.04 13.28 2.89
N GLY A 244 -5.30 13.64 3.14
CA GLY A 244 -6.12 14.37 2.20
C GLY A 244 -6.38 13.59 0.89
N MET A 245 -6.52 12.26 0.98
CA MET A 245 -6.87 11.37 -0.14
C MET A 245 -8.38 11.39 -0.34
N THR A 246 -8.89 12.50 -0.86
CA THR A 246 -10.33 12.82 -0.94
C THR A 246 -11.08 11.96 -1.95
N ASP A 247 -10.36 11.43 -2.93
CA ASP A 247 -10.92 10.61 -4.01
C ASP A 247 -10.61 9.10 -3.78
N THR A 248 -10.32 8.73 -2.52
CA THR A 248 -10.02 7.35 -2.13
C THR A 248 -11.00 6.83 -1.10
N PHE A 249 -11.56 5.65 -1.36
CA PHE A 249 -12.49 4.98 -0.46
C PHE A 249 -12.41 3.45 -0.60
N VAL A 250 -12.93 2.74 0.41
CA VAL A 250 -13.19 1.31 0.31
C VAL A 250 -14.60 1.12 -0.20
N PHE A 251 -14.76 0.37 -1.28
CA PHE A 251 -16.04 0.10 -1.93
C PHE A 251 -17.03 -0.60 -0.99
N ASP A 252 -18.20 -0.02 -0.85
CA ASP A 252 -19.36 -0.58 -0.19
C ASP A 252 -20.44 -0.86 -1.25
N ILE A 253 -20.72 -2.14 -1.51
CA ILE A 253 -21.64 -2.57 -2.57
C ILE A 253 -23.04 -1.97 -2.42
N ALA A 254 -23.48 -1.69 -1.19
CA ALA A 254 -24.80 -1.12 -0.92
C ALA A 254 -24.87 0.38 -1.19
N LYS A 255 -23.74 1.10 -1.09
CA LYS A 255 -23.70 2.56 -1.21
C LYS A 255 -23.11 3.04 -2.52
N ASP A 256 -22.09 2.34 -3.04
CA ASP A 256 -21.20 2.88 -4.07
C ASP A 256 -21.43 2.25 -5.44
N ARG A 257 -22.30 1.22 -5.53
CA ARG A 257 -22.53 0.44 -6.75
C ARG A 257 -22.80 1.29 -7.99
N ASP A 258 -23.57 2.36 -7.83
CA ASP A 258 -24.04 3.19 -8.94
C ASP A 258 -23.10 4.37 -9.27
N ILE A 259 -22.10 4.62 -8.41
CA ILE A 259 -21.18 5.76 -8.57
C ILE A 259 -19.75 5.36 -8.99
N ILE A 260 -19.40 4.07 -8.91
CA ILE A 260 -18.09 3.60 -9.32
C ILE A 260 -17.95 3.54 -10.84
N ALA A 261 -16.72 3.72 -11.31
CA ALA A 261 -16.38 3.43 -12.70
C ALA A 261 -16.55 1.93 -12.99
N PRO A 262 -17.38 1.53 -13.97
CA PRO A 262 -17.51 0.14 -14.40
C PRO A 262 -16.18 -0.43 -14.87
N SER A 263 -16.02 -1.75 -14.79
CA SER A 263 -14.87 -2.44 -15.35
C SER A 263 -15.19 -3.16 -16.66
N TYR A 264 -14.19 -3.29 -17.53
CA TYR A 264 -14.37 -3.81 -18.89
C TYR A 264 -13.39 -4.93 -19.21
N LYS A 265 -13.86 -5.95 -19.94
CA LYS A 265 -12.99 -6.91 -20.64
C LYS A 265 -12.12 -6.18 -21.67
N GLY A 266 -11.03 -6.81 -22.14
CA GLY A 266 -10.19 -6.25 -23.18
C GLY A 266 -10.92 -5.86 -24.47
N ASN A 267 -12.02 -6.54 -24.79
CA ASN A 267 -12.90 -6.23 -25.93
C ASN A 267 -14.02 -5.20 -25.59
N ASN A 268 -13.90 -4.49 -24.47
CA ASN A 268 -14.83 -3.45 -24.01
C ASN A 268 -16.23 -3.93 -23.55
N VAL A 269 -16.41 -5.22 -23.33
CA VAL A 269 -17.64 -5.73 -22.66
C VAL A 269 -17.55 -5.41 -21.18
N GLU A 270 -18.57 -4.78 -20.63
CA GLU A 270 -18.68 -4.47 -19.20
C GLU A 270 -18.74 -5.76 -18.37
N ILE A 271 -18.07 -5.75 -17.23
CA ILE A 271 -18.10 -6.84 -16.24
C ILE A 271 -18.88 -6.33 -15.03
N GLY A 272 -19.95 -7.04 -14.68
CA GLY A 272 -20.78 -6.71 -13.52
C GLY A 272 -20.10 -7.07 -12.19
N ILE A 273 -20.69 -6.59 -11.13
CA ILE A 273 -20.36 -6.95 -9.73
C ILE A 273 -20.80 -8.38 -9.48
N ASP A 274 -19.99 -9.16 -8.75
CA ASP A 274 -20.32 -10.52 -8.33
C ASP A 274 -20.29 -10.68 -6.79
N TYR A 275 -20.55 -11.90 -6.33
CA TYR A 275 -20.65 -12.22 -4.90
C TYR A 275 -19.36 -11.99 -4.10
N LEU A 276 -18.19 -11.92 -4.77
CA LEU A 276 -16.88 -11.68 -4.14
C LEU A 276 -16.58 -10.19 -3.97
N ASP A 277 -17.41 -9.30 -4.54
CA ASP A 277 -17.16 -7.84 -4.45
C ASP A 277 -17.54 -7.23 -3.09
N GLY A 278 -18.07 -8.03 -2.17
CA GLY A 278 -18.23 -7.64 -0.75
C GLY A 278 -16.96 -7.75 0.07
N ILE A 279 -15.91 -8.44 -0.43
CA ILE A 279 -14.67 -8.67 0.30
C ILE A 279 -13.71 -7.49 0.16
N TYR A 280 -13.16 -7.03 1.28
CA TYR A 280 -12.18 -5.95 1.34
C TYR A 280 -10.88 -6.37 2.04
N GLY A 281 -9.87 -5.48 1.96
CA GLY A 281 -8.52 -5.70 2.49
C GLY A 281 -7.55 -6.24 1.45
N ASP A 282 -7.95 -7.25 0.68
CA ASP A 282 -7.16 -7.79 -0.43
C ASP A 282 -7.36 -7.00 -1.74
N LYS A 283 -8.49 -6.30 -1.85
CA LYS A 283 -8.95 -5.49 -2.97
C LYS A 283 -9.99 -4.48 -2.49
N ASN A 284 -10.77 -3.93 -3.40
CA ASN A 284 -11.93 -3.05 -3.17
C ASN A 284 -11.61 -1.65 -2.62
N ILE A 285 -10.38 -1.17 -2.79
CA ILE A 285 -10.09 0.25 -2.70
C ILE A 285 -10.20 0.86 -4.10
N TYR A 286 -10.92 1.98 -4.20
CA TYR A 286 -10.93 2.88 -5.34
C TYR A 286 -10.07 4.09 -5.00
N SER A 287 -9.23 4.53 -5.94
CA SER A 287 -8.30 5.65 -5.72
C SER A 287 -7.90 6.31 -7.04
N THR A 288 -7.24 7.45 -6.93
CA THR A 288 -6.62 8.15 -8.06
C THR A 288 -5.10 8.04 -8.00
N PRO A 289 -4.39 8.21 -9.12
CA PRO A 289 -2.92 8.27 -9.08
C PRO A 289 -2.38 9.38 -8.18
N ARG A 290 -3.08 10.52 -8.09
CA ARG A 290 -2.67 11.63 -7.23
C ARG A 290 -2.83 11.33 -5.74
N ASP A 291 -3.87 10.61 -5.34
CA ASP A 291 -4.04 10.17 -3.95
C ASP A 291 -3.03 9.10 -3.56
N LEU A 292 -2.77 8.13 -4.45
CA LEU A 292 -1.72 7.15 -4.24
C LEU A 292 -0.32 7.79 -4.15
N LEU A 293 -0.08 8.91 -4.85
CA LEU A 293 1.16 9.69 -4.70
C LEU A 293 1.25 10.36 -3.32
N LYS A 294 0.13 10.90 -2.77
CA LYS A 294 0.10 11.42 -1.39
C LYS A 294 0.46 10.32 -0.38
N PHE A 295 -0.12 9.14 -0.56
CA PHE A 295 0.19 7.96 0.25
C PHE A 295 1.69 7.58 0.16
N ASP A 296 2.23 7.48 -1.05
CA ASP A 296 3.64 7.12 -1.22
C ASP A 296 4.59 8.17 -0.63
N LYS A 297 4.30 9.46 -0.82
CA LYS A 297 5.05 10.57 -0.23
C LYS A 297 5.09 10.49 1.29
N ALA A 298 3.98 10.15 1.94
CA ALA A 298 3.90 10.03 3.40
C ALA A 298 4.77 8.87 3.95
N ARG A 299 5.10 7.86 3.15
CA ARG A 299 5.99 6.75 3.54
C ARG A 299 7.46 7.17 3.73
N TYR A 300 7.80 8.39 3.38
CA TYR A 300 9.11 9.01 3.65
C TYR A 300 9.09 9.93 4.89
N ALA A 301 7.95 10.08 5.55
CA ALA A 301 7.83 10.89 6.77
C ALA A 301 8.56 10.20 7.95
N PRO A 302 9.19 10.99 8.86
CA PRO A 302 9.86 10.45 10.06
C PRO A 302 8.92 9.62 10.97
N PHE A 303 7.62 9.87 10.89
CA PHE A 303 6.58 9.22 11.69
C PHE A 303 5.82 8.14 10.91
N PHE A 304 6.40 7.62 9.83
CA PHE A 304 5.74 6.57 9.06
C PHE A 304 5.68 5.24 9.83
N LEU A 305 6.82 4.69 10.18
CA LEU A 305 7.02 3.48 11.00
C LEU A 305 8.41 3.55 11.62
N ASN A 306 8.65 2.83 12.72
CA ASN A 306 10.00 2.72 13.25
C ASN A 306 10.96 2.05 12.24
N PRO A 307 12.27 2.37 12.28
CA PRO A 307 13.22 1.89 11.29
C PRO A 307 13.31 0.37 11.14
N GLU A 308 13.20 -0.38 12.25
CA GLU A 308 13.25 -1.84 12.22
C GLU A 308 12.03 -2.43 11.52
N LEU A 309 10.85 -1.82 11.71
CA LEU A 309 9.63 -2.25 11.04
C LEU A 309 9.66 -1.91 9.55
N ILE A 310 10.23 -0.75 9.18
CA ILE A 310 10.48 -0.40 7.77
C ILE A 310 11.41 -1.44 7.13
N LYS A 311 12.50 -1.83 7.80
CA LYS A 311 13.41 -2.86 7.31
C LYS A 311 12.67 -4.18 7.09
N LYS A 312 11.85 -4.62 8.04
CA LYS A 312 11.02 -5.83 7.92
C LYS A 312 10.01 -5.72 6.78
N MET A 313 9.40 -4.55 6.55
CA MET A 313 8.46 -4.34 5.46
C MET A 313 9.08 -4.59 4.08
N TYR A 314 10.35 -4.22 3.91
CA TYR A 314 11.05 -4.23 2.63
C TYR A 314 12.12 -5.32 2.49
N GLN A 315 12.15 -6.31 3.37
CA GLN A 315 13.00 -7.49 3.20
C GLN A 315 12.22 -8.66 2.57
N GLY A 316 12.91 -9.55 1.88
CA GLY A 316 12.32 -10.80 1.39
C GLY A 316 12.13 -11.81 2.50
N TYR A 317 11.14 -12.68 2.34
CA TYR A 317 10.81 -13.75 3.29
C TYR A 317 10.81 -15.14 2.67
N SER A 318 10.98 -15.25 1.35
CA SER A 318 10.80 -16.50 0.61
C SER A 318 11.99 -16.77 -0.28
N TYR A 319 12.88 -17.65 0.20
CA TYR A 319 14.13 -18.06 -0.46
C TYR A 319 14.19 -19.58 -0.68
N GLU A 320 13.10 -20.28 -0.43
CA GLU A 320 12.98 -21.73 -0.62
C GLU A 320 13.03 -22.16 -2.08
N ALA A 321 12.73 -21.26 -3.00
CA ALA A 321 12.89 -21.45 -4.44
C ALA A 321 13.92 -20.49 -5.02
N LYS A 322 14.71 -20.95 -5.97
CA LYS A 322 15.64 -20.07 -6.71
C LYS A 322 14.87 -19.03 -7.51
N GLY A 323 15.34 -17.80 -7.51
CA GLY A 323 14.76 -16.70 -8.29
C GLY A 323 14.99 -15.35 -7.63
N ILE A 324 14.66 -14.31 -8.37
CA ILE A 324 14.82 -12.92 -7.93
C ILE A 324 13.50 -12.31 -7.40
N ARG A 325 12.40 -13.03 -7.49
CA ARG A 325 11.09 -12.55 -7.03
C ARG A 325 10.88 -12.92 -5.57
N ASN A 326 10.48 -11.95 -4.77
CA ASN A 326 10.19 -12.12 -3.35
C ASN A 326 8.99 -11.28 -2.93
N TYR A 327 8.63 -11.36 -1.67
CA TYR A 327 7.51 -10.63 -1.08
C TYR A 327 7.87 -10.19 0.35
N GLY A 328 7.74 -8.89 0.62
CA GLY A 328 7.92 -8.31 1.95
C GLY A 328 6.62 -8.36 2.76
N LEU A 329 6.44 -7.42 3.70
CA LEU A 329 5.18 -7.27 4.42
C LEU A 329 4.24 -6.35 3.62
N GLY A 330 3.53 -6.92 2.66
CA GLY A 330 2.56 -6.20 1.82
C GLY A 330 3.09 -5.61 0.53
N ILE A 331 4.31 -5.93 0.14
CA ILE A 331 4.93 -5.41 -1.08
C ILE A 331 5.62 -6.52 -1.87
N ARG A 332 5.42 -6.58 -3.16
CA ARG A 332 6.20 -7.41 -4.07
C ARG A 332 7.58 -6.79 -4.27
N MET A 333 8.58 -7.63 -4.42
CA MET A 333 9.93 -7.18 -4.72
C MET A 333 10.62 -8.09 -5.73
N THR A 334 11.58 -7.50 -6.42
CA THR A 334 12.54 -8.22 -7.25
C THR A 334 13.93 -7.88 -6.72
N GLU A 335 14.66 -8.90 -6.27
CA GLU A 335 16.02 -8.77 -5.72
C GLU A 335 16.98 -9.17 -6.83
N PHE A 336 17.62 -8.18 -7.44
CA PHE A 336 18.61 -8.43 -8.50
C PHE A 336 19.95 -8.86 -7.88
N GLU A 337 20.79 -9.58 -8.63
CA GLU A 337 22.14 -9.95 -8.20
C GLU A 337 23.02 -8.72 -7.95
N LYS A 338 22.77 -7.64 -8.66
CA LYS A 338 23.42 -6.33 -8.49
C LYS A 338 22.40 -5.23 -8.60
N GLY A 339 22.63 -4.12 -7.90
CA GLY A 339 21.77 -2.96 -7.91
C GLY A 339 20.73 -2.96 -6.78
N GLU A 340 19.77 -2.06 -6.89
CA GLU A 340 18.74 -1.85 -5.87
C GLU A 340 17.56 -2.79 -6.08
N PRO A 341 16.92 -3.28 -5.00
CA PRO A 341 15.68 -4.03 -5.13
C PRO A 341 14.57 -3.18 -5.76
N PHE A 342 13.77 -3.82 -6.59
CA PHE A 342 12.62 -3.20 -7.26
C PHE A 342 11.34 -3.52 -6.50
N TYR A 343 10.71 -2.51 -5.91
CA TYR A 343 9.49 -2.66 -5.11
C TYR A 343 8.26 -2.24 -5.90
N TYR A 344 7.24 -3.09 -5.90
CA TYR A 344 6.02 -2.84 -6.65
C TYR A 344 4.84 -3.64 -6.11
N HIS A 345 3.64 -3.26 -6.50
CA HIS A 345 2.48 -4.14 -6.46
C HIS A 345 1.65 -3.98 -7.72
N ASN A 346 1.28 -5.10 -8.31
CA ASN A 346 0.35 -5.15 -9.43
C ASN A 346 -1.02 -5.55 -8.92
N GLY A 347 -2.06 -5.08 -9.58
CA GLY A 347 -3.43 -5.46 -9.30
C GLY A 347 -4.17 -5.95 -10.53
N TRP A 348 -5.06 -6.89 -10.30
CA TRP A 348 -6.03 -7.35 -11.26
C TRP A 348 -7.29 -7.80 -10.52
N TRP A 349 -8.44 -7.26 -10.92
CA TRP A 349 -9.75 -7.70 -10.46
C TRP A 349 -10.79 -7.33 -11.51
N HIS A 350 -11.58 -8.33 -11.99
CA HIS A 350 -12.46 -8.16 -13.15
C HIS A 350 -11.70 -7.59 -14.35
N GLY A 351 -12.16 -6.43 -14.87
CA GLY A 351 -11.45 -5.70 -15.92
C GLY A 351 -10.38 -4.74 -15.41
N ASN A 352 -10.34 -4.46 -14.10
CA ASN A 352 -9.41 -3.49 -13.56
C ASN A 352 -7.99 -4.04 -13.51
N THR A 353 -7.02 -3.27 -13.99
CA THR A 353 -5.59 -3.55 -13.84
C THR A 353 -4.88 -2.34 -13.26
N SER A 354 -3.94 -2.56 -12.35
CA SER A 354 -3.20 -1.51 -11.67
C SER A 354 -1.74 -1.88 -11.48
N CYS A 355 -0.90 -0.85 -11.42
CA CYS A 355 0.51 -0.98 -11.11
C CYS A 355 0.93 0.19 -10.21
N PHE A 356 1.57 -0.13 -9.09
CA PHE A 356 2.14 0.83 -8.15
C PHE A 356 3.59 0.44 -7.92
N ILE A 357 4.50 1.29 -8.36
CA ILE A 357 5.95 1.08 -8.27
C ILE A 357 6.56 2.17 -7.40
N ASN A 358 7.44 1.76 -6.50
CA ASN A 358 8.18 2.64 -5.64
C ASN A 358 9.68 2.34 -5.74
N LEU A 359 10.42 3.22 -6.42
CA LEU A 359 11.88 3.18 -6.47
C LEU A 359 12.39 3.98 -5.26
N ARG A 360 12.58 3.28 -4.14
CA ARG A 360 12.79 3.90 -2.83
C ARG A 360 14.03 4.79 -2.77
N LYS A 361 15.17 4.31 -3.30
CA LYS A 361 16.43 5.05 -3.33
C LYS A 361 16.31 6.33 -4.13
N GLU A 362 15.69 6.24 -5.28
CA GLU A 362 15.49 7.36 -6.22
C GLU A 362 14.32 8.26 -5.81
N LYS A 363 13.47 7.82 -4.86
CA LYS A 363 12.21 8.48 -4.46
C LYS A 363 11.31 8.72 -5.67
N VAL A 364 11.17 7.71 -6.51
CA VAL A 364 10.31 7.74 -7.71
C VAL A 364 9.09 6.87 -7.49
N THR A 365 7.94 7.40 -7.85
CA THR A 365 6.64 6.75 -7.80
C THR A 365 6.08 6.65 -9.22
N ILE A 366 5.68 5.45 -9.64
CA ILE A 366 5.03 5.21 -10.93
C ILE A 366 3.70 4.53 -10.66
N ILE A 367 2.60 5.12 -11.13
CA ILE A 367 1.25 4.64 -10.89
C ILE A 367 0.51 4.54 -12.23
N VAL A 368 -0.10 3.38 -12.45
CA VAL A 368 -0.95 3.15 -13.62
C VAL A 368 -2.20 2.43 -13.17
N LEU A 369 -3.36 2.99 -13.49
CA LEU A 369 -4.66 2.42 -13.22
C LEU A 369 -5.46 2.32 -14.52
N SER A 370 -6.18 1.23 -14.71
CA SER A 370 -7.08 1.03 -15.85
C SER A 370 -8.32 0.28 -15.38
N ASN A 371 -9.50 0.72 -15.82
CA ASN A 371 -10.75 -0.01 -15.62
C ASN A 371 -11.07 -0.98 -16.76
N LYS A 372 -10.11 -1.21 -17.65
CA LYS A 372 -10.19 -2.18 -18.75
C LYS A 372 -9.05 -3.17 -18.65
N PHE A 373 -9.35 -4.48 -18.82
CA PHE A 373 -8.33 -5.51 -18.78
C PHE A 373 -7.27 -5.29 -19.86
N THR A 374 -6.04 -5.04 -19.40
CA THR A 374 -4.88 -4.86 -20.26
C THR A 374 -3.58 -5.25 -19.54
N LYS A 375 -2.65 -5.89 -20.25
CA LYS A 375 -1.30 -6.14 -19.74
C LYS A 375 -0.36 -4.93 -19.91
N LYS A 376 -0.77 -3.91 -20.68
CA LYS A 376 0.00 -2.66 -20.88
C LYS A 376 0.35 -1.98 -19.55
N THR A 377 -0.55 -2.04 -18.56
CA THR A 377 -0.35 -1.51 -17.20
C THR A 377 0.94 -2.00 -16.56
N TYR A 378 1.28 -3.28 -16.74
CA TYR A 378 2.48 -3.87 -16.13
C TYR A 378 3.79 -3.55 -16.85
N GLN A 379 3.72 -2.98 -18.07
CA GLN A 379 4.90 -2.50 -18.80
C GLN A 379 5.53 -1.27 -18.14
N ALA A 380 4.80 -0.57 -17.27
CA ALA A 380 5.30 0.58 -16.52
C ALA A 380 6.60 0.31 -15.73
N LYS A 381 6.89 -0.95 -15.38
CA LYS A 381 8.18 -1.35 -14.79
C LYS A 381 9.40 -0.90 -15.61
N LYS A 382 9.27 -0.81 -16.93
CA LYS A 382 10.34 -0.40 -17.85
C LYS A 382 10.81 1.03 -17.61
N LEU A 383 9.93 1.88 -17.07
CA LEU A 383 10.27 3.27 -16.74
C LEU A 383 11.30 3.39 -15.62
N ALA A 384 11.50 2.34 -14.82
CA ALA A 384 12.53 2.36 -13.77
C ALA A 384 13.93 2.65 -14.34
N ALA A 385 14.23 2.17 -15.56
CA ALA A 385 15.49 2.40 -16.25
C ALA A 385 15.78 3.89 -16.56
N LEU A 386 14.76 4.76 -16.54
CA LEU A 386 14.95 6.21 -16.68
C LEU A 386 15.49 6.88 -15.40
N PHE A 387 15.40 6.21 -14.27
CA PHE A 387 15.62 6.81 -12.96
C PHE A 387 16.75 6.17 -12.17
N GLY A 388 17.17 4.95 -12.51
CA GLY A 388 18.21 4.22 -11.81
C GLY A 388 18.74 3.03 -12.63
N ASP A 389 19.70 2.34 -12.05
CA ASP A 389 20.29 1.13 -12.65
C ASP A 389 19.37 -0.07 -12.38
N TYR A 390 18.35 -0.19 -13.22
CA TYR A 390 17.41 -1.31 -13.21
C TYR A 390 17.50 -2.07 -14.55
N PRO A 391 17.51 -3.41 -14.56
CA PRO A 391 17.73 -4.23 -15.76
C PRO A 391 16.47 -4.32 -16.62
N PHE A 392 15.79 -3.20 -16.81
CA PHE A 392 14.64 -3.08 -17.72
C PHE A 392 15.04 -2.27 -18.95
N LYS A 393 14.51 -2.66 -20.12
CA LYS A 393 14.75 -1.94 -21.37
C LYS A 393 13.48 -1.24 -21.83
N LEU A 394 13.60 0.03 -22.21
CA LEU A 394 12.47 0.83 -22.69
C LEU A 394 12.01 0.42 -24.11
N ASP A 395 12.94 -0.11 -24.93
CA ASP A 395 12.73 -0.29 -26.38
C ASP A 395 12.40 -1.73 -26.80
N ASP A 396 12.30 -2.67 -25.88
CA ASP A 396 11.94 -4.04 -26.23
C ASP A 396 10.46 -4.09 -26.69
N GLY A 397 10.27 -3.98 -28.00
CA GLY A 397 9.02 -4.29 -28.69
C GLY A 397 8.70 -5.80 -28.74
N GLY A 398 9.28 -6.57 -27.82
CA GLY A 398 9.03 -8.00 -27.67
C GLY A 398 7.88 -8.27 -26.72
N GLU A 399 6.88 -8.97 -27.22
CA GLU A 399 5.88 -9.66 -26.40
C GLU A 399 6.60 -10.67 -25.49
N GLU A 400 6.44 -10.52 -24.16
CA GLU A 400 6.66 -11.58 -23.19
C GLU A 400 5.32 -12.08 -22.63
#